data_4ee366ac7e97b12f5909d8c486e7a7e8
#
_entry.id   4ee366ac7e97b12f5909d8c486e7a7e8
#
_cell.length_a   1.000
_cell.length_b   1.000
_cell.length_c   1.000
_cell.angle_alpha   90.00
_cell.angle_beta   90.00
_cell.angle_gamma   90.00
#
_symmetry.space_group_name_H-M   'P 1'
#
loop_
_entity.id
_entity.type
_entity.pdbx_description
1 polymer ?
#
loop_
_entity_poly.entity_id
_entity_poly.type
_entity_poly.pdbx_seq_one_letter_code
_entity_poly.pdbx_strand_id
1 'polypeptide(L)'
;YHGSGTIEILCTDPYRYGKTVKTAMNNGGKTVTLTNDGTADALVNVKATMKSENGYVSFVLNDRFYQIGDPEEVDKEQKERSEELFDDHFTSSNGWTVNNGVTPPVTSERLQNGTITYTTEDAGTNEGYAKVSDYKTGNSWHGASLSKAVPQDSQGQYPVNWGAKWRFDFNTDGTPEAQKGSEIGHNSVTFVDAGNNIICAVVVEDNNAVEE
;
A
#
# COMPACT_ATOMS: atom_id res chain seq x y z
N TYR A 1 7.62 -84.05 6.05
CA TYR A 1 6.54 -83.04 6.48
C TYR A 1 6.46 -81.94 5.43
N HIS A 2 5.30 -81.86 4.80
CA HIS A 2 5.00 -80.72 3.92
C HIS A 2 4.02 -79.85 4.69
N GLY A 3 4.48 -78.67 5.06
CA GLY A 3 3.63 -77.61 5.66
C GLY A 3 3.22 -76.61 4.56
N SER A 4 1.95 -76.26 4.55
CA SER A 4 1.46 -75.13 3.73
C SER A 4 1.18 -73.93 4.68
N GLY A 5 1.57 -72.76 4.28
CA GLY A 5 1.34 -71.51 5.00
C GLY A 5 0.97 -70.39 4.04
N THR A 6 0.22 -69.38 4.56
CA THR A 6 -0.11 -68.18 3.81
C THR A 6 0.77 -67.08 4.34
N ILE A 7 1.39 -66.33 3.44
CA ILE A 7 2.14 -65.09 3.71
C ILE A 7 1.29 -63.95 3.21
N GLU A 8 0.91 -63.03 4.11
CA GLU A 8 0.24 -61.79 3.75
C GLU A 8 1.30 -60.70 3.60
N ILE A 9 1.32 -60.04 2.46
CA ILE A 9 2.23 -58.90 2.19
C ILE A 9 1.38 -57.69 2.07
N LEU A 10 1.54 -56.71 2.99
CA LEU A 10 0.95 -55.41 2.90
C LEU A 10 1.87 -54.48 2.10
N CYS A 11 1.39 -54.02 0.95
CA CYS A 11 2.07 -53.03 0.14
C CYS A 11 1.47 -51.66 0.43
N THR A 12 2.20 -50.80 1.11
CA THR A 12 1.73 -49.44 1.49
C THR A 12 1.76 -48.45 0.34
N ASP A 13 2.57 -48.72 -0.69
CA ASP A 13 2.60 -47.96 -1.92
C ASP A 13 2.30 -48.90 -3.11
N PRO A 14 1.06 -48.85 -3.64
CA PRO A 14 0.63 -49.76 -4.70
C PRO A 14 1.17 -49.40 -6.10
N TYR A 15 1.91 -48.27 -6.20
CA TYR A 15 2.40 -47.80 -7.49
C TYR A 15 3.77 -48.35 -7.82
N ARG A 16 3.94 -48.69 -9.09
CA ARG A 16 5.22 -49.05 -9.66
C ARG A 16 5.79 -47.86 -10.42
N TYR A 17 6.90 -47.34 -9.94
CA TYR A 17 7.58 -46.20 -10.56
C TYR A 17 8.48 -46.62 -11.72
N GLY A 18 8.42 -45.87 -12.81
CA GLY A 18 9.35 -46.03 -13.93
C GLY A 18 10.75 -45.54 -13.52
N LYS A 19 11.77 -46.23 -14.00
CA LYS A 19 13.17 -45.85 -13.74
C LYS A 19 13.61 -44.62 -14.52
N THR A 20 12.86 -44.21 -15.54
CA THR A 20 13.27 -43.14 -16.46
C THR A 20 12.30 -41.96 -16.34
N VAL A 21 12.84 -40.80 -16.09
CA VAL A 21 12.11 -39.54 -16.20
C VAL A 21 12.06 -39.14 -17.67
N LYS A 22 10.88 -38.97 -18.22
CA LYS A 22 10.68 -38.46 -19.58
C LYS A 22 10.77 -36.93 -19.57
N THR A 23 11.57 -36.38 -20.47
CA THR A 23 11.70 -34.94 -20.67
C THR A 23 11.43 -34.59 -22.13
N ALA A 24 10.81 -33.45 -22.35
CA ALA A 24 10.64 -32.88 -23.67
C ALA A 24 10.89 -31.37 -23.60
N MET A 25 11.38 -30.80 -24.67
CA MET A 25 11.68 -29.39 -24.79
C MET A 25 10.84 -28.73 -25.88
N ASN A 26 10.46 -27.51 -25.63
CA ASN A 26 9.88 -26.65 -26.67
C ASN A 26 11.01 -26.07 -27.54
N ASN A 27 11.23 -26.64 -28.71
CA ASN A 27 12.24 -26.17 -29.66
C ASN A 27 11.69 -25.09 -30.60
N GLY A 28 10.98 -24.12 -30.07
CA GLY A 28 10.34 -23.03 -30.83
C GLY A 28 8.89 -23.32 -31.26
N GLY A 29 8.37 -24.50 -30.92
CA GLY A 29 6.96 -24.85 -31.12
C GLY A 29 6.07 -24.34 -29.98
N LYS A 30 4.78 -24.34 -30.20
CA LYS A 30 3.78 -23.96 -29.18
C LYS A 30 3.34 -25.10 -28.28
N THR A 31 3.64 -26.33 -28.68
CA THR A 31 3.16 -27.54 -28.01
C THR A 31 4.32 -28.48 -27.70
N VAL A 32 4.30 -29.04 -26.51
CA VAL A 32 5.21 -30.09 -26.07
C VAL A 32 4.37 -31.31 -25.74
N THR A 33 4.74 -32.46 -26.34
CA THR A 33 4.02 -33.71 -26.09
C THR A 33 4.87 -34.62 -25.21
N LEU A 34 4.29 -35.06 -24.10
CA LEU A 34 4.82 -36.10 -23.23
C LEU A 34 3.82 -37.24 -23.15
N THR A 35 4.29 -38.45 -23.34
CA THR A 35 3.45 -39.65 -23.23
C THR A 35 3.68 -40.30 -21.88
N ASN A 36 2.60 -40.49 -21.13
CA ASN A 36 2.59 -41.33 -19.94
C ASN A 36 2.19 -42.74 -20.32
N ASP A 37 3.14 -43.68 -20.27
CA ASP A 37 2.88 -45.09 -20.55
C ASP A 37 2.39 -45.86 -19.31
N GLY A 38 2.23 -45.15 -18.18
CA GLY A 38 1.72 -45.71 -16.95
C GLY A 38 0.19 -45.71 -16.89
N THR A 39 -0.33 -46.46 -15.94
CA THR A 39 -1.78 -46.53 -15.67
C THR A 39 -2.26 -45.51 -14.63
N ALA A 40 -1.34 -44.82 -14.00
CA ALA A 40 -1.64 -43.76 -13.02
C ALA A 40 -1.21 -42.38 -13.55
N ASP A 41 -1.83 -41.35 -13.05
CA ASP A 41 -1.46 -39.97 -13.38
C ASP A 41 -0.01 -39.67 -12.96
N ALA A 42 0.71 -38.97 -13.83
CA ALA A 42 2.08 -38.54 -13.59
C ALA A 42 2.16 -37.05 -13.29
N LEU A 43 3.03 -36.70 -12.35
CA LEU A 43 3.33 -35.30 -12.08
C LEU A 43 4.16 -34.70 -13.21
N VAL A 44 3.75 -33.56 -13.68
CA VAL A 44 4.47 -32.79 -14.71
C VAL A 44 5.13 -31.56 -14.06
N ASN A 45 6.45 -31.50 -14.22
CA ASN A 45 7.21 -30.30 -13.86
C ASN A 45 7.48 -29.48 -15.11
N VAL A 46 7.04 -28.25 -15.11
CA VAL A 46 7.30 -27.30 -16.19
C VAL A 46 8.37 -26.31 -15.73
N LYS A 47 9.45 -26.20 -16.51
CA LYS A 47 10.48 -25.18 -16.33
C LYS A 47 10.50 -24.29 -17.56
N ALA A 48 10.16 -23.00 -17.35
CA ALA A 48 10.31 -21.98 -18.37
C ALA A 48 11.57 -21.15 -18.08
N THR A 49 12.37 -20.91 -19.12
CA THR A 49 13.52 -20.00 -19.05
C THR A 49 13.25 -18.85 -20.01
N MET A 50 13.04 -17.68 -19.45
CA MET A 50 12.85 -16.46 -20.23
C MET A 50 14.19 -16.02 -20.80
N LYS A 51 14.22 -15.68 -22.09
CA LYS A 51 15.41 -15.19 -22.79
C LYS A 51 15.33 -13.71 -23.11
N SER A 52 14.19 -13.12 -22.90
CA SER A 52 13.90 -11.71 -23.03
C SER A 52 12.87 -11.34 -21.97
N GLU A 53 12.64 -10.06 -21.81
CA GLU A 53 11.56 -9.53 -21.02
C GLU A 53 10.20 -9.98 -21.59
N ASN A 54 9.30 -10.41 -20.74
CA ASN A 54 7.98 -10.91 -21.13
C ASN A 54 6.97 -10.50 -20.06
N GLY A 55 5.85 -9.94 -20.46
CA GLY A 55 4.75 -9.56 -19.58
C GLY A 55 4.09 -10.74 -18.88
N TYR A 56 4.04 -11.90 -19.56
CA TYR A 56 3.46 -13.10 -18.97
C TYR A 56 4.03 -14.40 -19.56
N VAL A 57 3.81 -15.46 -18.83
CA VAL A 57 3.96 -16.83 -19.32
C VAL A 57 2.71 -17.63 -18.99
N SER A 58 2.22 -18.37 -19.96
CA SER A 58 1.07 -19.25 -19.76
C SER A 58 1.31 -20.63 -20.39
N PHE A 59 0.70 -21.64 -19.82
CA PHE A 59 0.66 -22.98 -20.37
C PHE A 59 -0.64 -23.70 -20.02
N VAL A 60 -1.05 -24.57 -20.90
CA VAL A 60 -2.26 -25.38 -20.76
C VAL A 60 -1.82 -26.84 -20.69
N LEU A 61 -2.31 -27.53 -19.68
CA LEU A 61 -2.15 -28.98 -19.53
C LEU A 61 -3.54 -29.59 -19.43
N ASN A 62 -3.95 -30.28 -20.47
CA ASN A 62 -5.30 -30.80 -20.66
C ASN A 62 -6.34 -29.64 -20.59
N ASP A 63 -7.18 -29.65 -19.57
CA ASP A 63 -8.22 -28.66 -19.29
C ASP A 63 -7.78 -27.58 -18.28
N ARG A 64 -6.55 -27.66 -17.78
CA ARG A 64 -6.01 -26.74 -16.79
C ARG A 64 -5.16 -25.67 -17.44
N PHE A 65 -5.48 -24.44 -17.11
CA PHE A 65 -4.75 -23.26 -17.56
C PHE A 65 -3.94 -22.68 -16.40
N TYR A 66 -2.68 -22.36 -16.66
CA TYR A 66 -1.77 -21.71 -15.73
C TYR A 66 -1.19 -20.48 -16.39
N GLN A 67 -1.24 -19.36 -15.68
CA GLN A 67 -0.68 -18.09 -16.14
C GLN A 67 0.01 -17.39 -15.00
N ILE A 68 1.16 -16.79 -15.30
CA ILE A 68 1.93 -15.94 -14.42
C ILE A 68 2.24 -14.67 -15.21
N GLY A 69 1.93 -13.51 -14.67
CA GLY A 69 2.05 -12.22 -15.31
C GLY A 69 0.74 -11.72 -15.91
N ASP A 70 0.78 -10.59 -16.57
CA ASP A 70 -0.35 -9.92 -17.19
C ASP A 70 -0.29 -10.06 -18.72
N PRO A 71 -1.26 -10.73 -19.37
CA PRO A 71 -1.29 -10.87 -20.81
C PRO A 71 -1.63 -9.57 -21.56
N GLU A 72 -2.18 -8.59 -20.85
CA GLU A 72 -2.55 -7.29 -21.40
C GLU A 72 -1.44 -6.25 -21.27
N GLU A 73 -0.32 -6.62 -20.68
CA GLU A 73 0.88 -5.79 -20.67
C GLU A 73 1.47 -5.67 -22.08
N VAL A 74 1.05 -4.64 -22.76
CA VAL A 74 1.21 -4.51 -24.23
C VAL A 74 2.62 -4.19 -24.64
N ASP A 75 3.48 -3.63 -23.79
CA ASP A 75 4.68 -2.99 -24.32
C ASP A 75 5.92 -3.03 -23.43
N LYS A 76 6.27 -4.08 -22.80
CA LYS A 76 7.60 -4.16 -22.14
C LYS A 76 7.89 -3.05 -21.10
N GLU A 77 7.02 -2.11 -20.92
CA GLU A 77 7.09 -1.15 -19.84
C GLU A 77 6.45 -1.79 -18.62
N GLN A 78 7.24 -1.94 -17.59
CA GLN A 78 6.74 -2.38 -16.30
C GLN A 78 5.68 -1.36 -15.86
N LYS A 79 4.41 -1.74 -15.95
CA LYS A 79 3.33 -0.88 -15.48
C LYS A 79 3.47 -0.81 -13.96
N GLU A 80 3.96 0.29 -13.49
CA GLU A 80 4.00 0.51 -12.05
C GLU A 80 2.59 0.44 -11.50
N ARG A 81 2.41 -0.42 -10.49
CA ARG A 81 1.11 -0.63 -9.85
C ARG A 81 0.67 0.55 -8.99
N SER A 82 1.59 1.44 -8.72
CA SER A 82 1.38 2.66 -7.95
C SER A 82 2.33 3.76 -8.43
N GLU A 83 1.85 4.95 -8.50
CA GLU A 83 2.62 6.15 -8.79
C GLU A 83 2.60 7.03 -7.54
N GLU A 84 3.76 7.55 -7.14
CA GLU A 84 3.85 8.56 -6.10
C GLU A 84 3.49 9.90 -6.69
N LEU A 85 2.42 10.51 -6.22
CA LEU A 85 1.95 11.79 -6.73
C LEU A 85 2.71 12.98 -6.15
N PHE A 86 3.05 12.92 -4.89
CA PHE A 86 3.96 13.84 -4.25
C PHE A 86 4.42 13.31 -2.89
N ASP A 87 5.62 13.69 -2.53
CA ASP A 87 6.19 13.57 -1.19
C ASP A 87 6.61 14.97 -0.70
N ASP A 88 6.22 15.33 0.50
CA ASP A 88 6.45 16.67 1.02
C ASP A 88 7.06 16.63 2.42
N HIS A 89 8.29 17.12 2.50
CA HIS A 89 9.07 17.15 3.73
C HIS A 89 8.88 18.45 4.54
N PHE A 90 8.00 19.34 4.12
CA PHE A 90 7.68 20.59 4.83
C PHE A 90 8.87 21.49 5.19
N THR A 91 9.93 21.48 4.41
CA THR A 91 11.05 22.42 4.59
C THR A 91 10.70 23.84 4.17
N SER A 92 9.63 24.00 3.43
CA SER A 92 9.03 25.27 2.98
C SER A 92 7.53 25.11 2.75
N SER A 93 6.87 26.16 2.31
CA SER A 93 5.42 26.11 1.98
C SER A 93 5.07 25.16 0.84
N ASN A 94 6.00 24.93 -0.07
CA ASN A 94 5.93 23.95 -1.16
C ASN A 94 4.54 23.80 -1.83
N GLY A 95 3.87 24.91 -2.09
CA GLY A 95 2.55 24.95 -2.71
C GLY A 95 1.36 24.69 -1.78
N TRP A 96 1.59 24.54 -0.49
CA TRP A 96 0.51 24.48 0.49
C TRP A 96 -0.06 25.88 0.75
N THR A 97 -1.38 25.94 0.85
CA THR A 97 -2.13 27.17 1.18
C THR A 97 -2.51 27.12 2.65
N VAL A 98 -2.23 28.23 3.35
CA VAL A 98 -2.53 28.38 4.78
C VAL A 98 -3.96 28.84 4.99
N ASN A 99 -4.65 28.29 5.99
CA ASN A 99 -5.98 28.68 6.44
C ASN A 99 -7.07 28.61 5.35
N ASN A 100 -6.98 27.63 4.48
CA ASN A 100 -7.95 27.37 3.42
C ASN A 100 -8.36 25.90 3.34
N GLY A 101 -8.28 25.16 4.46
CA GLY A 101 -8.68 23.77 4.53
C GLY A 101 -10.17 23.60 4.77
N VAL A 102 -10.67 22.41 4.48
CA VAL A 102 -12.02 21.98 4.88
C VAL A 102 -11.93 21.34 6.26
N THR A 103 -12.65 21.85 7.20
CA THR A 103 -12.68 21.29 8.56
C THR A 103 -13.48 20.00 8.62
N PRO A 104 -13.04 19.00 9.41
CA PRO A 104 -13.82 17.78 9.59
C PRO A 104 -15.20 18.08 10.22
N PRO A 105 -16.19 17.21 10.02
CA PRO A 105 -17.55 17.38 10.55
C PRO A 105 -17.56 17.10 12.06
N VAL A 106 -17.10 18.05 12.82
CA VAL A 106 -17.09 18.03 14.30
C VAL A 106 -18.15 18.97 14.85
N THR A 107 -18.55 18.76 16.09
CA THR A 107 -19.66 19.49 16.71
C THR A 107 -19.36 20.95 17.05
N SER A 108 -18.10 21.35 17.07
CA SER A 108 -17.67 22.70 17.42
C SER A 108 -16.98 23.41 16.26
N GLU A 109 -17.09 24.71 16.24
CA GLU A 109 -16.45 25.57 15.25
C GLU A 109 -14.92 25.41 15.31
N ARG A 110 -14.29 25.44 14.15
CA ARG A 110 -12.83 25.40 13.96
C ARG A 110 -12.40 26.63 13.17
N LEU A 111 -11.82 27.60 13.84
CA LEU A 111 -11.30 28.81 13.21
C LEU A 111 -9.92 28.57 12.65
N GLN A 112 -9.75 28.78 11.36
CA GLN A 112 -8.49 28.65 10.65
C GLN A 112 -7.83 30.03 10.56
N ASN A 113 -7.21 30.48 11.62
CA ASN A 113 -6.67 31.84 11.75
C ASN A 113 -5.24 31.89 12.29
N GLY A 114 -4.63 30.75 12.56
CA GLY A 114 -3.26 30.64 13.04
C GLY A 114 -2.21 30.93 11.98
N THR A 115 -0.95 30.89 12.39
CA THR A 115 0.20 31.01 11.48
C THR A 115 1.05 29.75 11.50
N ILE A 116 1.68 29.44 10.37
CA ILE A 116 2.54 28.27 10.18
C ILE A 116 3.98 28.73 10.01
N THR A 117 4.88 27.97 10.61
CA THR A 117 6.33 28.05 10.37
C THR A 117 6.83 26.71 9.86
N TYR A 118 7.70 26.75 8.89
CA TYR A 118 8.40 25.58 8.33
C TYR A 118 9.80 25.52 8.92
N THR A 119 10.23 24.33 9.29
CA THR A 119 11.53 24.14 9.96
C THR A 119 12.22 22.92 9.41
N THR A 120 13.50 23.02 9.10
CA THR A 120 14.34 21.88 8.76
C THR A 120 14.74 21.19 10.05
N GLU A 121 14.51 19.88 10.14
CA GLU A 121 14.78 19.09 11.35
C GLU A 121 16.28 18.99 11.60
N ASP A 122 17.07 18.71 10.54
CA ASP A 122 18.53 18.65 10.60
C ASP A 122 19.15 19.53 9.50
N ALA A 123 20.13 20.32 9.85
CA ALA A 123 20.86 21.15 8.89
C ALA A 123 21.55 20.29 7.83
N GLY A 124 21.18 20.51 6.55
CA GLY A 124 21.73 19.78 5.40
C GLY A 124 20.93 18.54 4.99
N THR A 125 19.85 18.21 5.68
CA THR A 125 18.86 17.23 5.24
C THR A 125 17.71 17.93 4.50
N ASN A 126 16.92 17.15 3.77
CA ASN A 126 15.67 17.62 3.19
C ASN A 126 14.46 17.31 4.10
N GLU A 127 14.71 16.95 5.34
CA GLU A 127 13.69 16.63 6.32
C GLU A 127 13.28 17.88 7.10
N GLY A 128 11.99 18.09 7.21
CA GLY A 128 11.42 19.23 7.92
C GLY A 128 10.03 18.95 8.45
N TYR A 129 9.45 19.94 9.05
CA TYR A 129 8.08 19.90 9.53
C TYR A 129 7.43 21.28 9.51
N ALA A 130 6.11 21.28 9.37
CA ALA A 130 5.28 22.45 9.56
C ALA A 130 4.72 22.45 10.98
N LYS A 131 4.80 23.58 11.65
CA LYS A 131 4.19 23.76 12.99
C LYS A 131 3.39 25.05 13.06
N VAL A 132 2.37 25.04 13.89
CA VAL A 132 1.67 26.27 14.24
C VAL A 132 2.60 27.13 15.09
N SER A 133 2.92 28.33 14.63
CA SER A 133 3.78 29.28 15.35
C SER A 133 2.98 30.29 16.17
N ASP A 134 1.72 30.48 15.84
CA ASP A 134 0.78 31.32 16.57
C ASP A 134 -0.65 30.78 16.36
N TYR A 135 -1.28 30.35 17.42
CA TYR A 135 -2.64 29.83 17.40
C TYR A 135 -3.70 30.92 17.35
N LYS A 136 -3.32 32.19 17.63
CA LYS A 136 -4.24 33.29 17.83
C LYS A 136 -5.09 33.11 19.09
N THR A 137 -6.18 33.88 19.14
CA THR A 137 -7.11 33.88 20.28
C THR A 137 -8.53 33.71 19.78
N GLY A 138 -9.40 33.15 20.60
CA GLY A 138 -10.80 32.92 20.29
C GLY A 138 -11.50 32.13 21.38
N ASN A 139 -12.82 32.08 21.33
CA ASN A 139 -13.65 31.30 22.26
C ASN A 139 -14.02 29.91 21.66
N SER A 140 -13.62 29.66 20.43
CA SER A 140 -13.79 28.38 19.72
C SER A 140 -12.45 27.77 19.48
N TRP A 141 -12.40 26.54 19.03
CA TRP A 141 -11.18 25.91 18.52
C TRP A 141 -10.57 26.81 17.44
N HIS A 142 -9.30 27.13 17.55
CA HIS A 142 -8.60 28.03 16.65
C HIS A 142 -7.16 27.58 16.44
N GLY A 143 -6.62 27.89 15.26
CA GLY A 143 -5.28 27.48 14.87
C GLY A 143 -5.07 27.67 13.38
N ALA A 144 -4.12 26.97 12.82
CA ALA A 144 -3.82 27.03 11.42
C ALA A 144 -4.17 25.70 10.71
N SER A 145 -4.41 25.82 9.42
CA SER A 145 -4.52 24.64 8.54
C SER A 145 -3.64 24.81 7.31
N LEU A 146 -3.32 23.69 6.69
CA LEU A 146 -2.66 23.61 5.39
C LEU A 146 -3.54 22.84 4.42
N SER A 147 -3.68 23.32 3.21
CA SER A 147 -4.39 22.61 2.13
C SER A 147 -3.56 22.58 0.87
N LYS A 148 -3.62 21.47 0.14
CA LYS A 148 -2.93 21.27 -1.13
C LYS A 148 -3.80 20.40 -2.02
N ALA A 149 -3.89 20.77 -3.30
CA ALA A 149 -4.55 19.93 -4.29
C ALA A 149 -3.67 18.72 -4.60
N VAL A 150 -4.29 17.55 -4.65
CA VAL A 150 -3.62 16.33 -5.15
C VAL A 150 -3.41 16.49 -6.65
N PRO A 151 -2.19 16.35 -7.17
CA PRO A 151 -1.93 16.44 -8.60
C PRO A 151 -2.53 15.25 -9.36
N GLN A 152 -2.61 15.41 -10.67
CA GLN A 152 -2.90 14.30 -11.58
C GLN A 152 -1.68 13.39 -11.69
N ASP A 153 -1.93 12.13 -12.03
CA ASP A 153 -0.90 11.16 -12.35
C ASP A 153 -0.18 11.50 -13.68
N SER A 154 0.81 10.71 -14.07
CA SER A 154 1.57 10.87 -15.31
C SER A 154 0.71 10.76 -16.57
N GLN A 155 -0.50 10.21 -16.47
CA GLN A 155 -1.47 10.10 -17.55
C GLN A 155 -2.51 11.24 -17.55
N GLY A 156 -2.40 12.19 -16.65
CA GLY A 156 -3.33 13.30 -16.53
C GLY A 156 -4.67 12.93 -15.86
N GLN A 157 -4.69 11.86 -15.09
CA GLN A 157 -5.88 11.40 -14.39
C GLN A 157 -5.78 11.66 -12.88
N TYR A 158 -6.90 11.92 -12.24
CA TYR A 158 -6.96 11.94 -10.78
C TYR A 158 -7.08 10.52 -10.22
N PRO A 159 -6.41 10.21 -9.11
CA PRO A 159 -6.39 8.86 -8.55
C PRO A 159 -7.79 8.46 -8.06
N VAL A 160 -8.23 7.27 -8.46
CA VAL A 160 -9.47 6.64 -7.97
C VAL A 160 -9.17 5.78 -6.73
N ASN A 161 -8.07 5.04 -6.78
CA ASN A 161 -7.55 4.28 -5.67
C ASN A 161 -6.23 4.92 -5.22
N TRP A 162 -6.16 5.32 -3.97
CA TRP A 162 -4.99 6.01 -3.45
C TRP A 162 -4.72 5.62 -2.01
N GLY A 163 -3.49 5.82 -1.60
CA GLY A 163 -3.05 5.75 -0.22
C GLY A 163 -2.29 7.00 0.15
N ALA A 164 -2.41 7.45 1.37
CA ALA A 164 -1.63 8.55 1.91
C ALA A 164 -0.94 8.10 3.20
N LYS A 165 0.29 8.58 3.38
CA LYS A 165 1.06 8.38 4.60
C LYS A 165 1.51 9.73 5.09
N TRP A 166 1.32 10.00 6.36
CA TRP A 166 1.81 11.22 6.99
C TRP A 166 2.29 10.93 8.41
N ARG A 167 3.15 11.78 8.89
CA ARG A 167 3.55 11.83 10.29
C ARG A 167 3.09 13.15 10.88
N PHE A 168 2.55 13.12 12.07
CA PHE A 168 2.35 14.29 12.88
C PHE A 168 2.78 13.97 14.32
N ASP A 169 3.28 14.97 15.00
CA ASP A 169 3.57 14.92 16.41
C ASP A 169 2.47 15.71 17.13
N PHE A 170 1.81 15.03 18.04
CA PHE A 170 0.74 15.58 18.85
C PHE A 170 1.11 15.40 20.31
N ASN A 171 1.33 16.50 20.98
CA ASN A 171 1.76 16.51 22.37
C ASN A 171 1.12 17.69 23.09
N THR A 172 0.37 17.40 24.14
CA THR A 172 -0.27 18.34 25.04
C THR A 172 0.49 18.49 26.36
N ASP A 173 1.49 17.63 26.64
CA ASP A 173 2.25 17.60 27.90
C ASP A 173 3.26 18.76 28.08
N GLY A 174 3.51 19.53 27.04
CA GLY A 174 4.52 20.62 27.06
C GLY A 174 4.01 21.92 27.72
N THR A 175 2.82 21.93 28.29
CA THR A 175 2.20 23.11 28.86
C THR A 175 2.81 23.46 30.19
N PRO A 176 3.19 24.72 30.43
CA PRO A 176 3.66 25.18 31.74
C PRO A 176 2.65 24.88 32.86
N GLU A 177 3.16 24.49 34.03
CA GLU A 177 2.33 24.15 35.21
C GLU A 177 1.18 25.11 35.48
N ALA A 178 1.41 26.40 35.25
CA ALA A 178 0.37 27.43 35.42
C ALA A 178 -0.79 27.37 34.41
N GLN A 179 -0.68 26.55 33.36
CA GLN A 179 -1.63 26.42 32.25
C GLN A 179 -2.17 25.02 32.06
N LYS A 180 -1.82 24.09 32.95
CA LYS A 180 -2.20 22.67 32.83
C LYS A 180 -3.71 22.42 32.67
N GLY A 181 -4.55 23.27 33.24
CA GLY A 181 -5.99 23.20 33.03
C GLY A 181 -6.49 23.61 31.64
N SER A 182 -5.58 23.87 30.70
CA SER A 182 -5.87 24.24 29.31
C SER A 182 -5.16 23.34 28.31
N GLU A 183 -4.76 22.15 28.72
CA GLU A 183 -4.07 21.15 27.90
C GLU A 183 -5.05 20.47 26.94
N ILE A 184 -5.47 21.18 25.94
CA ILE A 184 -6.36 20.69 24.89
C ILE A 184 -5.71 20.88 23.52
N GLY A 185 -5.94 19.93 22.62
CA GLY A 185 -5.37 19.97 21.28
C GLY A 185 -6.24 19.28 20.25
N HIS A 186 -6.11 19.71 19.01
CA HIS A 186 -6.76 19.11 17.87
C HIS A 186 -5.81 19.04 16.68
N ASN A 187 -5.70 17.87 16.09
CA ASN A 187 -5.02 17.67 14.81
C ASN A 187 -5.90 16.80 13.90
N SER A 188 -5.99 17.16 12.64
CA SER A 188 -6.77 16.38 11.68
C SER A 188 -6.21 16.45 10.28
N VAL A 189 -6.41 15.36 9.54
CA VAL A 189 -6.18 15.28 8.09
C VAL A 189 -7.51 14.97 7.43
N THR A 190 -7.94 15.84 6.52
CA THR A 190 -9.22 15.71 5.82
C THR A 190 -8.97 15.61 4.33
N PHE A 191 -9.52 14.59 3.70
CA PHE A 191 -9.50 14.40 2.26
C PHE A 191 -10.86 14.79 1.70
N VAL A 192 -10.83 15.60 0.66
CA VAL A 192 -12.04 16.16 0.02
C VAL A 192 -12.00 15.91 -1.49
N ASP A 193 -13.17 15.88 -2.10
CA ASP A 193 -13.32 15.88 -3.55
C ASP A 193 -13.18 17.31 -4.14
N ALA A 194 -13.26 17.43 -5.46
CA ALA A 194 -13.19 18.71 -6.15
C ALA A 194 -14.34 19.69 -5.78
N GLY A 195 -15.40 19.19 -5.18
CA GLY A 195 -16.53 20.00 -4.67
C GLY A 195 -16.40 20.37 -3.19
N ASN A 196 -15.25 20.07 -2.57
CA ASN A 196 -15.02 20.22 -1.13
C ASN A 196 -15.91 19.30 -0.26
N ASN A 197 -16.46 18.22 -0.84
CA ASN A 197 -17.15 17.24 -0.03
C ASN A 197 -16.13 16.31 0.64
N ILE A 198 -16.32 16.03 1.91
CA ILE A 198 -15.40 15.20 2.67
C ILE A 198 -15.51 13.73 2.22
N ILE A 199 -14.40 13.18 1.79
CA ILE A 199 -14.24 11.75 1.47
C ILE A 199 -13.95 10.98 2.75
N CYS A 200 -12.94 11.42 3.51
CA CYS A 200 -12.63 10.90 4.82
C CYS A 200 -11.83 11.92 5.63
N ALA A 201 -11.84 11.75 6.94
CA ALA A 201 -11.03 12.53 7.86
C ALA A 201 -10.47 11.63 8.95
N VAL A 202 -9.24 11.91 9.35
CA VAL A 202 -8.62 11.36 10.57
C VAL A 202 -8.46 12.48 11.55
N VAL A 203 -9.01 12.33 12.73
CA VAL A 203 -9.01 13.34 13.78
C VAL A 203 -8.35 12.76 15.01
N VAL A 204 -7.39 13.48 15.57
CA VAL A 204 -6.83 13.27 16.91
C VAL A 204 -7.14 14.51 17.72
N GLU A 205 -7.83 14.33 18.81
CA GLU A 205 -8.30 15.43 19.64
C GLU A 205 -8.17 15.06 21.11
N ASP A 206 -7.53 15.92 21.85
CA ASP A 206 -7.55 15.93 23.29
C ASP A 206 -8.41 17.13 23.71
N ASN A 207 -9.56 16.86 24.29
CA ASN A 207 -10.50 17.86 24.79
C ASN A 207 -10.64 17.78 26.31
N ASN A 208 -9.79 17.02 26.96
CA ASN A 208 -9.76 16.84 28.40
C ASN A 208 -8.67 17.74 29.00
N ALA A 209 -9.06 18.86 29.58
CA ALA A 209 -8.12 19.79 30.22
C ALA A 209 -7.61 19.28 31.59
N VAL A 210 -7.52 17.98 31.77
CA VAL A 210 -7.06 17.31 33.01
C VAL A 210 -5.87 16.44 32.65
N GLU A 211 -4.79 16.60 33.42
CA GLU A 211 -3.63 15.72 33.36
C GLU A 211 -4.04 14.29 33.75
N GLU A 212 -3.71 13.28 32.90
CA GLU A 212 -3.87 11.87 33.22
C GLU A 212 -2.57 11.27 33.77
#